data_0b5b9c2ea7cabf164b2d48ceda172aa4
#
_entry.id   0b5b9c2ea7cabf164b2d48ceda172aa4
#
_cell.length_a   1.000
_cell.length_b   1.000
_cell.length_c   1.000
_cell.angle_alpha   90.00
_cell.angle_beta   90.00
_cell.angle_gamma   90.00
#
_symmetry.space_group_name_H-M   'P 1'
#
loop_
_entity.id
_entity.type
_entity.pdbx_description
1 polymer ?
#
loop_
_entity_poly.entity_id
_entity_poly.type
_entity_poly.pdbx_seq_one_letter_code
_entity_poly.pdbx_strand_id
1 'polypeptide(L)'
;HNPETVSTDYDMCDRLYFDELSFERVLDVIDLEQPRGVIVSVGGQIPNNLAMKLHRQSVPVLGTSPISIDRAENRNKFSAMLDQLGIDQPAWQELTSLEDVKGFVGKVGYPVLVRPSYVLSGAAMNVCYDEEELENFLKMAAEVSKEYPVVVSQFLQNTKEIEFDAVAQNGEVVEYAISEHVEFAGVHSGDATLVFPAQKIYFATARRIKKISRQIAKELNISGPFNIQFLARNNEVKVIECNLRASRSFPFVSKVLKRNFIETATRIMLDAPYTQPDKSAFDIDRIGVKASQFSFSRLHKADPVLGVDMSSTGEVGCIGDDFSEALLNAMIATGFRIPRPEKGVMFSSGAMKSKVDLLDASRMLFAKGYKIYATAGTAAFLNAHGVSTEAVFWPDERADAENNVCLLYTSPSPRD
;
A
#
# COMPACT_ATOMS: atom_id res chain seq x y z
N HIS A 1 8.65 20.53 -5.22
CA HIS A 1 9.05 19.84 -6.47
C HIS A 1 7.85 19.31 -7.27
N ASN A 2 6.68 19.30 -6.69
CA ASN A 2 5.43 18.95 -7.39
C ASN A 2 4.45 20.13 -7.29
N PRO A 3 4.06 20.77 -8.42
CA PRO A 3 3.24 21.99 -8.42
C PRO A 3 1.79 21.77 -7.96
N GLU A 4 1.34 20.52 -7.87
CA GLU A 4 -0.05 20.19 -7.54
C GLU A 4 -0.25 19.72 -6.10
N THR A 5 0.68 20.02 -5.21
CA THR A 5 0.60 19.67 -3.79
C THR A 5 0.56 20.91 -2.91
N VAL A 6 -0.09 20.79 -1.74
CA VAL A 6 -0.16 21.87 -0.73
C VAL A 6 1.22 22.40 -0.35
N SER A 7 2.25 21.56 -0.40
CA SER A 7 3.64 21.97 -0.10
C SER A 7 4.22 22.99 -1.08
N THR A 8 3.59 23.21 -2.22
CA THR A 8 3.99 24.21 -3.23
C THR A 8 3.06 25.41 -3.28
N ASP A 9 2.12 25.53 -2.34
CA ASP A 9 1.30 26.72 -2.18
C ASP A 9 2.14 27.81 -1.50
N TYR A 10 2.19 28.99 -2.12
CA TYR A 10 3.08 30.09 -1.71
C TYR A 10 2.79 30.63 -0.29
N ASP A 11 1.59 30.41 0.21
CA ASP A 11 1.12 30.87 1.53
C ASP A 11 1.29 29.82 2.65
N MET A 12 1.85 28.63 2.33
CA MET A 12 2.05 27.54 3.28
C MET A 12 3.44 27.55 3.93
N CYS A 13 4.34 28.43 3.53
CA CYS A 13 5.68 28.56 4.07
C CYS A 13 6.19 30.01 3.95
N ASP A 14 7.21 30.36 4.75
CA ASP A 14 7.82 31.70 4.70
C ASP A 14 8.53 31.97 3.39
N ARG A 15 9.17 30.93 2.82
CA ARG A 15 9.87 30.97 1.53
C ARG A 15 9.70 29.64 0.79
N LEU A 16 9.15 29.72 -0.41
CA LEU A 16 8.99 28.59 -1.31
C LEU A 16 10.09 28.57 -2.35
N TYR A 17 10.86 27.49 -2.41
CA TYR A 17 11.80 27.16 -3.47
C TYR A 17 11.22 26.06 -4.32
N PHE A 18 10.82 26.41 -5.53
CA PHE A 18 10.24 25.50 -6.49
C PHE A 18 11.29 25.04 -7.50
N ASP A 19 11.99 23.98 -7.16
CA ASP A 19 13.09 23.41 -7.95
C ASP A 19 13.13 21.89 -7.79
N GLU A 20 13.98 21.22 -8.52
CA GLU A 20 14.20 19.78 -8.29
C GLU A 20 14.92 19.53 -6.96
N LEU A 21 14.64 18.38 -6.37
CA LEU A 21 15.29 17.93 -5.13
C LEU A 21 16.62 17.23 -5.42
N SER A 22 17.50 17.90 -6.20
CA SER A 22 18.88 17.46 -6.33
C SER A 22 19.69 17.82 -5.08
N PHE A 23 20.75 17.08 -4.83
CA PHE A 23 21.63 17.33 -3.68
C PHE A 23 22.26 18.72 -3.73
N GLU A 24 22.70 19.14 -4.91
CA GLU A 24 23.34 20.41 -5.18
C GLU A 24 22.39 21.58 -4.92
N ARG A 25 21.14 21.50 -5.41
CA ARG A 25 20.12 22.54 -5.19
C ARG A 25 19.74 22.68 -3.72
N VAL A 26 19.66 21.57 -3.02
CA VAL A 26 19.38 21.59 -1.57
C VAL A 26 20.53 22.28 -0.82
N LEU A 27 21.80 22.04 -1.20
CA LEU A 27 22.95 22.73 -0.61
C LEU A 27 22.92 24.25 -0.93
N ASP A 28 22.61 24.64 -2.17
CA ASP A 28 22.49 26.05 -2.56
C ASP A 28 21.45 26.79 -1.67
N VAL A 29 20.30 26.13 -1.41
CA VAL A 29 19.27 26.72 -0.53
C VAL A 29 19.73 26.76 0.92
N ILE A 30 20.44 25.73 1.41
CA ILE A 30 21.00 25.73 2.76
C ILE A 30 22.02 26.85 2.94
N ASP A 31 22.88 27.05 1.94
CA ASP A 31 23.90 28.12 1.97
C ASP A 31 23.27 29.51 1.92
N LEU A 32 22.15 29.66 1.21
CA LEU A 32 21.42 30.92 1.13
C LEU A 32 20.66 31.23 2.42
N GLU A 33 19.94 30.25 2.97
CA GLU A 33 18.99 30.44 4.08
C GLU A 33 19.61 30.20 5.46
N GLN A 34 20.74 29.52 5.55
CA GLN A 34 21.42 29.17 6.80
C GLN A 34 20.46 28.59 7.86
N PRO A 35 19.66 27.57 7.55
CA PRO A 35 18.68 27.03 8.47
C PRO A 35 19.35 26.30 9.64
N ARG A 36 18.63 26.15 10.75
CA ARG A 36 19.07 25.34 11.90
C ARG A 36 19.31 23.87 11.51
N GLY A 37 18.59 23.36 10.51
CA GLY A 37 18.71 22.00 10.01
C GLY A 37 17.66 21.69 8.97
N VAL A 38 17.69 20.47 8.46
CA VAL A 38 16.84 20.00 7.36
C VAL A 38 15.97 18.84 7.83
N ILE A 39 14.66 18.88 7.56
CA ILE A 39 13.74 17.78 7.75
C ILE A 39 13.61 17.03 6.42
N VAL A 40 13.98 15.74 6.40
CA VAL A 40 13.96 14.87 5.22
C VAL A 40 12.84 13.81 5.27
N SER A 41 12.11 13.75 6.35
CA SER A 41 11.08 12.73 6.61
C SER A 41 9.69 13.06 6.04
N VAL A 42 9.58 14.11 5.21
CA VAL A 42 8.36 14.54 4.53
C VAL A 42 8.65 14.75 3.05
N GLY A 43 7.71 14.43 2.17
CA GLY A 43 7.88 14.53 0.71
C GLY A 43 8.22 13.21 0.01
N GLY A 44 8.02 12.09 0.67
CA GLY A 44 8.26 10.75 0.12
C GLY A 44 9.72 10.30 0.19
N GLN A 45 10.14 9.47 -0.75
CA GLN A 45 11.45 8.81 -0.74
C GLN A 45 12.60 9.75 -1.16
N ILE A 46 12.35 10.69 -2.07
CA ILE A 46 13.41 11.54 -2.63
C ILE A 46 14.14 12.36 -1.55
N PRO A 47 13.45 13.12 -0.66
CA PRO A 47 14.14 13.80 0.45
C PRO A 47 14.87 12.85 1.38
N ASN A 48 14.28 11.69 1.66
CA ASN A 48 14.87 10.70 2.57
C ASN A 48 16.19 10.15 2.03
N ASN A 49 16.31 9.96 0.71
CA ASN A 49 17.52 9.52 0.03
C ASN A 49 18.69 10.54 0.14
N LEU A 50 18.39 11.80 0.44
CA LEU A 50 19.41 12.84 0.63
C LEU A 50 20.05 12.78 2.03
N ALA A 51 19.43 12.11 3.00
CA ALA A 51 19.85 12.12 4.41
C ALA A 51 21.34 11.84 4.59
N MET A 52 21.85 10.74 4.01
CA MET A 52 23.28 10.38 4.13
C MET A 52 24.21 11.32 3.37
N LYS A 53 23.76 11.90 2.25
CA LYS A 53 24.55 12.89 1.49
C LYS A 53 24.70 14.17 2.31
N LEU A 54 23.62 14.68 2.89
CA LEU A 54 23.62 15.83 3.78
C LEU A 54 24.48 15.60 5.04
N HIS A 55 24.35 14.43 5.65
CA HIS A 55 25.15 14.04 6.81
C HIS A 55 26.67 14.08 6.53
N ARG A 56 27.11 13.59 5.36
CA ARG A 56 28.54 13.63 4.94
C ARG A 56 29.05 15.06 4.75
N GLN A 57 28.18 16.03 4.51
CA GLN A 57 28.51 17.46 4.44
C GLN A 57 28.31 18.17 5.78
N SER A 58 28.13 17.43 6.87
CA SER A 58 27.89 17.98 8.20
C SER A 58 26.65 18.88 8.31
N VAL A 59 25.68 18.73 7.40
CA VAL A 59 24.40 19.43 7.49
C VAL A 59 23.54 18.75 8.56
N PRO A 60 23.01 19.50 9.56
CA PRO A 60 22.14 18.94 10.58
C PRO A 60 20.84 18.41 9.98
N VAL A 61 20.58 17.12 10.09
CA VAL A 61 19.29 16.51 9.76
C VAL A 61 18.47 16.39 11.05
N LEU A 62 17.31 17.02 11.08
CA LEU A 62 16.41 17.05 12.24
C LEU A 62 15.53 15.81 12.30
N GLY A 63 15.37 15.28 13.51
CA GLY A 63 14.61 14.06 13.76
C GLY A 63 15.48 12.82 13.78
N THR A 64 15.05 11.75 13.10
CA THR A 64 15.76 10.48 13.07
C THR A 64 17.14 10.62 12.40
N SER A 65 18.15 10.02 13.02
CA SER A 65 19.54 10.07 12.50
C SER A 65 19.63 9.52 11.06
N PRO A 66 20.41 10.19 10.17
CA PRO A 66 20.69 9.67 8.83
C PRO A 66 21.26 8.26 8.81
N ILE A 67 22.04 7.88 9.84
CA ILE A 67 22.57 6.51 9.98
C ILE A 67 21.43 5.51 10.20
N SER A 68 20.45 5.86 11.01
CA SER A 68 19.26 5.02 11.23
C SER A 68 18.38 4.95 9.99
N ILE A 69 18.27 6.05 9.25
CA ILE A 69 17.56 6.08 7.95
C ILE A 69 18.25 5.11 6.99
N ASP A 70 19.56 5.17 6.83
CA ASP A 70 20.32 4.26 5.97
C ASP A 70 20.20 2.79 6.42
N ARG A 71 20.15 2.53 7.72
CA ARG A 71 19.93 1.16 8.26
C ARG A 71 18.53 0.63 7.91
N ALA A 72 17.51 1.47 7.90
CA ALA A 72 16.15 1.07 7.55
C ALA A 72 15.95 0.89 6.04
N GLU A 73 16.55 1.78 5.23
CA GLU A 73 16.41 1.77 3.77
C GLU A 73 17.28 0.69 3.09
N ASN A 74 18.43 0.39 3.65
CA ASN A 74 19.31 -0.63 3.11
C ASN A 74 18.82 -2.03 3.49
N ARG A 75 18.38 -2.80 2.50
CA ARG A 75 17.76 -4.12 2.71
C ARG A 75 18.64 -5.07 3.54
N ASN A 76 19.94 -5.12 3.26
CA ASN A 76 20.86 -6.00 3.99
C ASN A 76 21.00 -5.59 5.45
N LYS A 77 21.14 -4.28 5.72
CA LYS A 77 21.26 -3.76 7.09
C LYS A 77 19.99 -3.93 7.89
N PHE A 78 18.84 -3.68 7.25
CA PHE A 78 17.53 -3.83 7.87
C PHE A 78 17.23 -5.29 8.21
N SER A 79 17.47 -6.20 7.26
CA SER A 79 17.29 -7.63 7.47
C SER A 79 18.18 -8.19 8.58
N ALA A 80 19.47 -7.83 8.60
CA ALA A 80 20.37 -8.24 9.67
C ALA A 80 19.91 -7.73 11.05
N MET A 81 19.35 -6.51 11.11
CA MET A 81 18.77 -5.96 12.33
C MET A 81 17.53 -6.76 12.77
N LEU A 82 16.63 -7.11 11.84
CA LEU A 82 15.45 -7.93 12.15
C LEU A 82 15.85 -9.31 12.70
N ASP A 83 16.86 -9.94 12.09
CA ASP A 83 17.39 -11.24 12.55
C ASP A 83 17.98 -11.13 13.96
N GLN A 84 18.75 -10.10 14.27
CA GLN A 84 19.28 -9.83 15.61
C GLN A 84 18.18 -9.62 16.65
N LEU A 85 17.06 -9.01 16.26
CA LEU A 85 15.89 -8.78 17.12
C LEU A 85 14.97 -10.00 17.21
N GLY A 86 15.21 -11.05 16.44
CA GLY A 86 14.35 -12.24 16.33
C GLY A 86 12.98 -11.91 15.74
N ILE A 87 12.93 -10.97 14.78
CA ILE A 87 11.71 -10.54 14.09
C ILE A 87 11.62 -11.21 12.74
N ASP A 88 10.50 -11.89 12.47
CA ASP A 88 10.26 -12.59 11.23
C ASP A 88 10.10 -11.65 10.03
N GLN A 89 10.65 -12.06 8.89
CA GLN A 89 10.54 -11.42 7.58
C GLN A 89 10.35 -12.49 6.48
N PRO A 90 9.82 -12.15 5.29
CA PRO A 90 9.85 -13.05 4.14
C PRO A 90 11.28 -13.45 3.81
N ALA A 91 11.52 -14.71 3.44
CA ALA A 91 12.84 -15.11 2.95
C ALA A 91 13.23 -14.30 1.72
N TRP A 92 14.47 -13.84 1.67
CA TRP A 92 14.97 -13.01 0.57
C TRP A 92 16.47 -13.22 0.36
N GLN A 93 16.95 -12.88 -0.81
CA GLN A 93 18.38 -12.87 -1.13
C GLN A 93 18.68 -11.87 -2.24
N GLU A 94 19.83 -11.23 -2.13
CA GLU A 94 20.42 -10.41 -3.19
C GLU A 94 21.32 -11.28 -4.05
N LEU A 95 21.08 -11.31 -5.35
CA LEU A 95 21.63 -12.29 -6.27
C LEU A 95 22.16 -11.60 -7.53
N THR A 96 23.27 -12.09 -8.06
CA THR A 96 23.94 -11.54 -9.24
C THR A 96 23.94 -12.48 -10.43
N SER A 97 23.60 -13.76 -10.23
CA SER A 97 23.56 -14.76 -11.28
C SER A 97 22.20 -15.45 -11.35
N LEU A 98 21.82 -15.88 -12.56
CA LEU A 98 20.60 -16.66 -12.79
C LEU A 98 20.61 -18.00 -12.03
N GLU A 99 21.77 -18.62 -11.91
CA GLU A 99 21.93 -19.90 -11.23
C GLU A 99 21.65 -19.77 -9.73
N ASP A 100 22.16 -18.71 -9.11
CA ASP A 100 21.88 -18.39 -7.70
C ASP A 100 20.39 -18.09 -7.47
N VAL A 101 19.75 -17.38 -8.40
CA VAL A 101 18.30 -17.13 -8.36
C VAL A 101 17.51 -18.44 -8.39
N LYS A 102 17.85 -19.35 -9.33
CA LYS A 102 17.22 -20.68 -9.40
C LYS A 102 17.46 -21.48 -8.12
N GLY A 103 18.67 -21.43 -7.59
CA GLY A 103 19.02 -22.07 -6.31
C GLY A 103 18.22 -21.55 -5.12
N PHE A 104 17.97 -20.23 -5.05
CA PHE A 104 17.13 -19.63 -4.03
C PHE A 104 15.65 -20.02 -4.19
N VAL A 105 15.13 -19.92 -5.43
CA VAL A 105 13.74 -20.28 -5.73
C VAL A 105 13.46 -21.75 -5.45
N GLY A 106 14.43 -22.63 -5.74
CA GLY A 106 14.34 -24.07 -5.39
C GLY A 106 14.16 -24.31 -3.87
N LYS A 107 14.61 -23.39 -3.00
CA LYS A 107 14.45 -23.48 -1.54
C LYS A 107 13.11 -22.91 -1.06
N VAL A 108 12.67 -21.80 -1.63
CA VAL A 108 11.49 -21.06 -1.13
C VAL A 108 10.21 -21.37 -1.90
N GLY A 109 10.31 -21.90 -3.13
CA GLY A 109 9.19 -22.15 -4.04
C GLY A 109 8.66 -20.89 -4.71
N TYR A 110 7.78 -21.08 -5.71
CA TYR A 110 7.02 -20.01 -6.33
C TYR A 110 5.71 -19.73 -5.57
N PRO A 111 5.16 -18.51 -5.68
CA PRO A 111 5.68 -17.34 -6.41
C PRO A 111 6.79 -16.62 -5.66
N VAL A 112 7.61 -15.88 -6.41
CA VAL A 112 8.64 -14.99 -5.88
C VAL A 112 8.47 -13.58 -6.41
N LEU A 113 8.81 -12.60 -5.58
CA LEU A 113 8.90 -11.20 -5.97
C LEU A 113 10.34 -10.88 -6.35
N VAL A 114 10.55 -10.37 -7.54
CA VAL A 114 11.85 -9.95 -8.06
C VAL A 114 11.88 -8.45 -8.19
N ARG A 115 12.94 -7.83 -7.67
CA ARG A 115 13.18 -6.40 -7.73
C ARG A 115 14.64 -6.13 -8.07
N PRO A 116 14.95 -5.38 -9.14
CA PRO A 116 16.31 -4.89 -9.36
C PRO A 116 16.75 -4.02 -8.18
N SER A 117 18.01 -4.14 -7.76
CA SER A 117 18.54 -3.38 -6.62
C SER A 117 18.68 -1.89 -6.90
N TYR A 118 18.63 -1.50 -8.16
CA TYR A 118 18.74 -0.11 -8.59
C TYR A 118 17.74 0.21 -9.69
N VAL A 119 16.64 0.88 -9.33
CA VAL A 119 15.67 1.39 -10.30
C VAL A 119 15.31 2.81 -9.92
N LEU A 120 15.47 3.73 -10.88
CA LEU A 120 15.15 5.15 -10.73
C LEU A 120 13.65 5.47 -10.75
N SER A 121 12.79 4.50 -11.12
CA SER A 121 11.33 4.65 -11.11
C SER A 121 10.68 3.27 -11.10
N GLY A 122 9.70 3.04 -10.25
CA GLY A 122 8.97 1.82 -9.92
C GLY A 122 8.60 0.79 -11.00
N ALA A 123 9.19 0.84 -12.16
CA ALA A 123 8.83 0.03 -13.33
C ALA A 123 9.49 -1.35 -13.41
N ALA A 124 9.98 -1.90 -12.29
CA ALA A 124 10.74 -3.15 -12.38
C ALA A 124 10.57 -4.11 -11.19
N MET A 125 9.49 -4.03 -10.44
CA MET A 125 9.10 -5.13 -9.55
C MET A 125 8.11 -6.03 -10.25
N ASN A 126 8.31 -7.35 -10.14
CA ASN A 126 7.33 -8.31 -10.67
C ASN A 126 7.21 -9.52 -9.78
N VAL A 127 6.01 -10.08 -9.71
CA VAL A 127 5.74 -11.37 -9.07
C VAL A 127 5.78 -12.44 -10.15
N CYS A 128 6.72 -13.36 -10.01
CA CYS A 128 6.90 -14.49 -10.95
C CYS A 128 6.29 -15.74 -10.34
N TYR A 129 5.38 -16.37 -11.06
CA TYR A 129 4.65 -17.56 -10.62
C TYR A 129 5.29 -18.87 -11.09
N ASP A 130 6.16 -18.80 -12.08
CA ASP A 130 6.90 -19.94 -12.61
C ASP A 130 8.28 -19.56 -13.12
N GLU A 131 9.03 -20.55 -13.63
CA GLU A 131 10.39 -20.37 -14.11
C GLU A 131 10.45 -19.55 -15.40
N GLU A 132 9.45 -19.67 -16.27
CA GLU A 132 9.41 -18.95 -17.55
C GLU A 132 9.21 -17.44 -17.32
N GLU A 133 8.28 -17.05 -16.44
CA GLU A 133 8.08 -15.66 -16.06
C GLU A 133 9.33 -15.08 -15.40
N LEU A 134 9.97 -15.84 -14.52
CA LEU A 134 11.19 -15.44 -13.84
C LEU A 134 12.33 -15.17 -14.82
N GLU A 135 12.58 -16.11 -15.77
CA GLU A 135 13.63 -15.94 -16.77
C GLU A 135 13.39 -14.74 -17.69
N ASN A 136 12.14 -14.56 -18.13
CA ASN A 136 11.77 -13.43 -18.98
C ASN A 136 11.96 -12.10 -18.25
N PHE A 137 11.57 -12.03 -16.99
CA PHE A 137 11.76 -10.83 -16.19
C PHE A 137 13.23 -10.51 -15.94
N LEU A 138 14.05 -11.51 -15.60
CA LEU A 138 15.47 -11.34 -15.37
C LEU A 138 16.22 -10.89 -16.64
N LYS A 139 15.83 -11.38 -17.82
CA LYS A 139 16.37 -10.91 -19.10
C LYS A 139 16.07 -9.42 -19.30
N MET A 140 14.82 -8.98 -19.08
CA MET A 140 14.45 -7.56 -19.17
C MET A 140 15.21 -6.71 -18.15
N ALA A 141 15.33 -7.18 -16.90
CA ALA A 141 16.06 -6.48 -15.85
C ALA A 141 17.56 -6.34 -16.17
N ALA A 142 18.18 -7.35 -16.77
CA ALA A 142 19.59 -7.33 -17.20
C ALA A 142 19.86 -6.38 -18.39
N GLU A 143 18.86 -6.14 -19.25
CA GLU A 143 18.97 -5.14 -20.31
C GLU A 143 18.98 -3.70 -19.75
N VAL A 144 18.25 -3.48 -18.66
CA VAL A 144 18.15 -2.17 -17.99
C VAL A 144 19.33 -1.91 -17.07
N SER A 145 19.89 -2.96 -16.44
CA SER A 145 20.96 -2.83 -15.44
C SER A 145 21.91 -4.04 -15.49
N LYS A 146 22.99 -3.90 -16.27
CA LYS A 146 23.99 -4.98 -16.47
C LYS A 146 24.92 -5.24 -15.27
N GLU A 147 24.99 -4.34 -14.30
CA GLU A 147 25.99 -4.36 -13.24
C GLU A 147 25.40 -4.48 -11.82
N TYR A 148 24.10 -4.52 -11.67
CA TYR A 148 23.47 -4.49 -10.34
C TYR A 148 22.77 -5.79 -10.00
N PRO A 149 22.87 -6.24 -8.75
CA PRO A 149 22.19 -7.44 -8.28
C PRO A 149 20.66 -7.25 -8.31
N VAL A 150 19.94 -8.35 -8.36
CA VAL A 150 18.50 -8.39 -8.15
C VAL A 150 18.21 -8.90 -6.74
N VAL A 151 17.21 -8.33 -6.09
CA VAL A 151 16.66 -8.85 -4.85
C VAL A 151 15.49 -9.75 -5.20
N VAL A 152 15.59 -11.01 -4.79
CA VAL A 152 14.51 -11.99 -4.91
C VAL A 152 13.98 -12.30 -3.53
N SER A 153 12.68 -12.26 -3.36
CA SER A 153 12.03 -12.56 -2.08
C SER A 153 10.84 -13.49 -2.27
N GLN A 154 10.58 -14.33 -1.26
CA GLN A 154 9.39 -15.16 -1.22
C GLN A 154 8.14 -14.28 -1.24
N PHE A 155 7.21 -14.54 -2.15
CA PHE A 155 5.92 -13.86 -2.20
C PHE A 155 4.86 -14.68 -1.47
N LEU A 156 4.29 -14.11 -0.42
CA LEU A 156 3.33 -14.78 0.45
C LEU A 156 1.91 -14.49 0.00
N GLN A 157 1.32 -15.41 -0.74
CA GLN A 157 -0.06 -15.30 -1.23
C GLN A 157 -1.10 -15.39 -0.09
N ASN A 158 -2.26 -14.76 -0.31
CA ASN A 158 -3.40 -14.79 0.61
C ASN A 158 -3.05 -14.33 2.04
N THR A 159 -2.13 -13.39 2.14
CA THR A 159 -1.78 -12.73 3.39
C THR A 159 -2.43 -11.36 3.46
N LYS A 160 -2.80 -10.94 4.66
CA LYS A 160 -3.21 -9.56 4.93
C LYS A 160 -2.00 -8.67 4.95
N GLU A 161 -2.11 -7.51 4.33
CA GLU A 161 -1.15 -6.44 4.50
C GLU A 161 -1.67 -5.42 5.50
N ILE A 162 -0.79 -5.00 6.42
CA ILE A 162 -1.15 -4.15 7.55
C ILE A 162 -0.09 -3.06 7.65
N GLU A 163 -0.54 -1.83 7.80
CA GLU A 163 0.33 -0.68 8.02
C GLU A 163 0.30 -0.23 9.49
N PHE A 164 1.46 0.13 9.97
CA PHE A 164 1.65 0.77 11.27
C PHE A 164 2.25 2.16 11.03
N ASP A 165 1.40 3.18 11.04
CA ASP A 165 1.81 4.58 10.99
C ASP A 165 2.01 5.10 12.40
N ALA A 166 3.16 5.70 12.68
CA ALA A 166 3.46 6.12 14.03
C ALA A 166 4.41 7.32 14.10
N VAL A 167 4.40 7.95 15.26
CA VAL A 167 5.37 8.95 15.66
C VAL A 167 6.13 8.45 16.89
N ALA A 168 7.45 8.58 16.88
CA ALA A 168 8.30 8.24 18.01
C ALA A 168 9.18 9.41 18.44
N GLN A 169 9.62 9.38 19.69
CA GLN A 169 10.64 10.26 20.25
C GLN A 169 11.71 9.42 20.94
N ASN A 170 12.95 9.56 20.52
CA ASN A 170 14.09 8.82 21.09
C ASN A 170 13.84 7.30 21.19
N GLY A 171 13.24 6.73 20.16
CA GLY A 171 12.90 5.30 20.09
C GLY A 171 11.62 4.88 20.82
N GLU A 172 10.97 5.77 21.54
CA GLU A 172 9.69 5.47 22.22
C GLU A 172 8.51 5.93 21.35
N VAL A 173 7.57 5.01 21.09
CA VAL A 173 6.38 5.29 20.27
C VAL A 173 5.41 6.16 21.07
N VAL A 174 5.15 7.36 20.58
CA VAL A 174 4.27 8.36 21.19
C VAL A 174 2.81 8.16 20.79
N GLU A 175 2.58 8.01 19.49
CA GLU A 175 1.26 7.72 18.94
C GLU A 175 1.37 6.81 17.72
N TYR A 176 0.28 6.09 17.41
CA TYR A 176 0.27 5.14 16.31
C TYR A 176 -1.15 4.88 15.79
N ALA A 177 -1.22 4.40 14.56
CA ALA A 177 -2.42 3.86 13.91
C ALA A 177 -2.10 2.51 13.28
N ILE A 178 -3.03 1.56 13.37
CA ILE A 178 -2.95 0.27 12.67
C ILE A 178 -4.07 0.22 11.64
N SER A 179 -3.70 0.28 10.38
CA SER A 179 -4.60 0.16 9.23
C SER A 179 -4.40 -1.18 8.55
N GLU A 180 -5.42 -1.70 7.88
CA GLU A 180 -5.29 -2.90 7.05
C GLU A 180 -5.70 -2.61 5.61
N HIS A 181 -5.09 -3.32 4.66
CA HIS A 181 -5.54 -3.33 3.28
C HIS A 181 -6.81 -4.18 3.14
N VAL A 182 -7.77 -3.68 2.39
CA VAL A 182 -8.97 -4.45 2.04
C VAL A 182 -8.59 -5.62 1.13
N GLU A 183 -7.68 -5.37 0.20
CA GLU A 183 -7.07 -6.35 -0.69
C GLU A 183 -6.08 -7.24 0.06
N PHE A 184 -5.77 -8.41 -0.50
CA PHE A 184 -4.62 -9.20 -0.06
C PHE A 184 -3.31 -8.59 -0.54
N ALA A 185 -2.20 -8.97 0.09
CA ALA A 185 -0.86 -8.55 -0.29
C ALA A 185 -0.56 -8.83 -1.77
N GLY A 186 0.13 -7.89 -2.40
CA GLY A 186 0.44 -7.90 -3.82
C GLY A 186 -0.09 -6.69 -4.59
N VAL A 187 -0.85 -5.81 -3.91
CA VAL A 187 -1.21 -4.48 -4.40
C VAL A 187 -0.33 -3.47 -3.67
N HIS A 188 0.30 -2.56 -4.42
CA HIS A 188 1.14 -1.53 -3.81
C HIS A 188 0.36 -0.72 -2.76
N SER A 189 0.97 -0.40 -1.61
CA SER A 189 0.30 0.30 -0.50
C SER A 189 -0.32 1.65 -0.88
N GLY A 190 0.27 2.35 -1.86
CA GLY A 190 -0.28 3.57 -2.45
C GLY A 190 -1.60 3.35 -3.20
N ASP A 191 -1.78 2.16 -3.78
CA ASP A 191 -2.94 1.79 -4.61
C ASP A 191 -4.02 1.07 -3.82
N ALA A 192 -3.64 0.38 -2.75
CA ALA A 192 -4.56 -0.40 -1.93
C ALA A 192 -5.60 0.47 -1.22
N THR A 193 -6.78 -0.14 -1.04
CA THR A 193 -7.83 0.43 -0.19
C THR A 193 -7.48 0.17 1.27
N LEU A 194 -7.25 1.23 2.05
CA LEU A 194 -6.97 1.15 3.48
C LEU A 194 -8.24 1.33 4.30
N VAL A 195 -8.38 0.52 5.34
CA VAL A 195 -9.38 0.72 6.39
C VAL A 195 -8.70 0.99 7.73
N PHE A 196 -9.16 2.02 8.43
CA PHE A 196 -8.69 2.38 9.75
C PHE A 196 -9.87 2.65 10.71
N PRO A 197 -9.83 2.10 11.95
CA PRO A 197 -8.92 1.07 12.45
C PRO A 197 -9.05 -0.25 11.70
N ALA A 198 -8.01 -1.07 11.72
CA ALA A 198 -8.04 -2.42 11.14
C ALA A 198 -9.24 -3.23 11.68
N GLN A 199 -10.01 -3.84 10.77
CA GLN A 199 -11.30 -4.46 11.08
C GLN A 199 -11.22 -5.99 11.16
N LYS A 200 -10.34 -6.61 10.37
CA LYS A 200 -10.28 -8.06 10.16
C LYS A 200 -8.95 -8.66 10.60
N ILE A 201 -8.33 -8.09 11.65
CA ILE A 201 -7.14 -8.65 12.28
C ILE A 201 -7.46 -9.16 13.69
N TYR A 202 -6.81 -10.22 14.10
CA TYR A 202 -6.94 -10.72 15.48
C TYR A 202 -6.27 -9.75 16.46
N PHE A 203 -6.82 -9.65 17.66
CA PHE A 203 -6.22 -8.84 18.72
C PHE A 203 -4.78 -9.27 19.04
N ALA A 204 -4.48 -10.58 18.97
CA ALA A 204 -3.13 -11.11 19.14
C ALA A 204 -2.17 -10.60 18.06
N THR A 205 -2.63 -10.49 16.80
CA THR A 205 -1.88 -9.91 15.68
C THR A 205 -1.56 -8.43 15.94
N ALA A 206 -2.56 -7.62 16.32
CA ALA A 206 -2.35 -6.21 16.65
C ALA A 206 -1.35 -6.00 17.79
N ARG A 207 -1.43 -6.83 18.85
CA ARG A 207 -0.45 -6.79 19.95
C ARG A 207 0.96 -7.14 19.49
N ARG A 208 1.11 -8.13 18.62
CA ARG A 208 2.41 -8.53 18.06
C ARG A 208 3.00 -7.42 17.19
N ILE A 209 2.20 -6.81 16.31
CA ILE A 209 2.60 -5.65 15.50
C ILE A 209 3.10 -4.51 16.39
N LYS A 210 2.35 -4.13 17.42
CA LYS A 210 2.78 -3.10 18.40
C LYS A 210 4.10 -3.43 19.06
N LYS A 211 4.30 -4.68 19.47
CA LYS A 211 5.54 -5.12 20.11
C LYS A 211 6.73 -4.99 19.14
N ILE A 212 6.58 -5.52 17.93
CA ILE A 212 7.62 -5.46 16.89
C ILE A 212 7.96 -4.00 16.54
N SER A 213 6.94 -3.16 16.32
CA SER A 213 7.15 -1.76 15.98
C SER A 213 7.90 -0.98 17.06
N ARG A 214 7.61 -1.25 18.33
CA ARG A 214 8.36 -0.67 19.47
C ARG A 214 9.81 -1.14 19.51
N GLN A 215 10.07 -2.41 19.22
CA GLN A 215 11.43 -2.94 19.16
C GLN A 215 12.25 -2.28 18.04
N ILE A 216 11.65 -2.14 16.84
CA ILE A 216 12.28 -1.47 15.70
C ILE A 216 12.52 0.03 16.00
N ALA A 217 11.49 0.71 16.55
CA ALA A 217 11.61 2.12 16.90
C ALA A 217 12.75 2.39 17.89
N LYS A 218 12.87 1.53 18.90
CA LYS A 218 13.92 1.61 19.91
C LYS A 218 15.32 1.33 19.32
N GLU A 219 15.44 0.27 18.53
CA GLU A 219 16.73 -0.12 17.90
C GLU A 219 17.25 0.93 16.93
N LEU A 220 16.36 1.58 16.17
CA LEU A 220 16.70 2.65 15.25
C LEU A 220 16.73 4.04 15.91
N ASN A 221 16.40 4.13 17.21
CA ASN A 221 16.28 5.39 17.97
C ASN A 221 15.47 6.45 17.20
N ILE A 222 14.27 6.06 16.74
CA ILE A 222 13.46 6.91 15.87
C ILE A 222 12.98 8.16 16.62
N SER A 223 13.12 9.33 15.97
CA SER A 223 12.55 10.59 16.42
C SER A 223 11.87 11.28 15.24
N GLY A 224 10.54 11.21 15.19
CA GLY A 224 9.72 11.71 14.09
C GLY A 224 8.75 10.65 13.54
N PRO A 225 8.23 10.86 12.32
CA PRO A 225 7.26 9.98 11.71
C PRO A 225 7.94 8.72 11.13
N PHE A 226 7.25 7.59 11.20
CA PHE A 226 7.67 6.36 10.55
C PHE A 226 6.47 5.46 10.21
N ASN A 227 6.67 4.62 9.20
CA ASN A 227 5.70 3.62 8.78
C ASN A 227 6.37 2.24 8.72
N ILE A 228 5.69 1.21 9.18
CA ILE A 228 6.13 -0.18 9.02
C ILE A 228 5.01 -0.97 8.34
N GLN A 229 5.37 -1.73 7.31
CA GLN A 229 4.47 -2.63 6.61
C GLN A 229 4.68 -4.07 7.06
N PHE A 230 3.57 -4.75 7.27
CA PHE A 230 3.52 -6.11 7.77
C PHE A 230 2.68 -7.01 6.88
N LEU A 231 3.08 -8.28 6.78
CA LEU A 231 2.23 -9.37 6.31
C LEU A 231 1.72 -10.15 7.52
N ALA A 232 0.44 -10.49 7.51
CA ALA A 232 -0.15 -11.31 8.57
C ALA A 232 -1.04 -12.42 8.02
N ARG A 233 -0.84 -13.64 8.54
CA ARG A 233 -1.68 -14.81 8.29
C ARG A 233 -1.73 -15.69 9.53
N ASN A 234 -2.93 -16.06 10.02
CA ASN A 234 -3.12 -16.93 11.18
C ASN A 234 -2.33 -16.49 12.43
N ASN A 235 -2.28 -15.20 12.72
CA ASN A 235 -1.47 -14.59 13.78
C ASN A 235 0.07 -14.63 13.58
N GLU A 236 0.57 -15.19 12.51
CA GLU A 236 1.96 -15.01 12.13
C GLU A 236 2.11 -13.62 11.49
N VAL A 237 3.16 -12.90 11.88
CA VAL A 237 3.42 -11.53 11.44
C VAL A 237 4.84 -11.46 10.92
N LYS A 238 5.01 -10.96 9.71
CA LYS A 238 6.31 -10.73 9.08
C LYS A 238 6.45 -9.27 8.70
N VAL A 239 7.64 -8.71 8.89
CA VAL A 239 7.95 -7.33 8.50
C VAL A 239 8.35 -7.31 7.02
N ILE A 240 7.77 -6.39 6.24
CA ILE A 240 8.17 -6.14 4.84
C ILE A 240 9.25 -5.07 4.81
N GLU A 241 8.93 -3.88 5.36
CA GLU A 241 9.80 -2.71 5.33
C GLU A 241 9.49 -1.73 6.46
N CYS A 242 10.43 -0.84 6.73
CA CYS A 242 10.28 0.27 7.65
C CYS A 242 10.75 1.55 6.96
N ASN A 243 9.83 2.50 6.79
CA ASN A 243 10.08 3.80 6.18
C ASN A 243 10.21 4.86 7.28
N LEU A 244 11.37 5.49 7.44
CA LEU A 244 11.60 6.53 8.45
C LEU A 244 11.15 7.91 7.97
N ARG A 245 9.94 7.97 7.51
CA ARG A 245 9.27 9.14 6.96
C ARG A 245 7.75 9.02 7.07
N ALA A 246 7.04 10.13 6.87
CA ALA A 246 5.59 10.10 6.75
C ALA A 246 5.18 9.33 5.48
N SER A 247 4.21 8.43 5.65
CA SER A 247 3.53 7.74 4.56
C SER A 247 2.38 8.56 4.00
N ARG A 248 1.81 8.15 2.88
CA ARG A 248 0.58 8.75 2.33
C ARG A 248 -0.63 8.60 3.26
N SER A 249 -0.64 7.57 4.10
CA SER A 249 -1.73 7.32 5.06
C SER A 249 -1.72 8.28 6.25
N PHE A 250 -0.61 8.97 6.56
CA PHE A 250 -0.55 9.91 7.69
C PHE A 250 -1.65 10.98 7.71
N PRO A 251 -1.93 11.71 6.61
CA PRO A 251 -3.03 12.67 6.60
C PRO A 251 -4.40 12.01 6.82
N PHE A 252 -4.60 10.84 6.26
CA PHE A 252 -5.83 10.06 6.38
C PHE A 252 -6.07 9.62 7.84
N VAL A 253 -5.10 8.93 8.46
CA VAL A 253 -5.24 8.49 9.86
C VAL A 253 -5.34 9.66 10.82
N SER A 254 -4.63 10.75 10.56
CA SER A 254 -4.72 11.99 11.35
C SER A 254 -6.13 12.57 11.37
N LYS A 255 -6.80 12.60 10.20
CA LYS A 255 -8.18 13.08 10.08
C LYS A 255 -9.19 12.16 10.77
N VAL A 256 -9.04 10.84 10.60
CA VAL A 256 -9.94 9.86 11.25
C VAL A 256 -9.80 9.90 12.77
N LEU A 257 -8.57 10.00 13.30
CA LEU A 257 -8.30 10.11 14.74
C LEU A 257 -8.60 11.51 15.32
N LYS A 258 -8.73 12.53 14.46
CA LYS A 258 -8.72 13.95 14.88
C LYS A 258 -7.48 14.33 15.68
N ARG A 259 -6.32 13.80 15.26
CA ARG A 259 -4.99 14.09 15.82
C ARG A 259 -4.04 14.34 14.67
N ASN A 260 -3.27 15.41 14.76
CA ASN A 260 -2.32 15.76 13.71
C ASN A 260 -0.97 15.08 13.97
N PHE A 261 -0.76 13.89 13.41
CA PHE A 261 0.49 13.15 13.53
C PHE A 261 1.69 13.92 13.00
N ILE A 262 1.50 14.71 11.93
CA ILE A 262 2.57 15.53 11.36
C ILE A 262 2.96 16.66 12.31
N GLU A 263 2.01 17.28 12.98
CA GLU A 263 2.29 18.30 14.00
C GLU A 263 3.09 17.72 15.17
N THR A 264 2.64 16.57 15.71
CA THR A 264 3.37 15.87 16.78
C THR A 264 4.79 15.52 16.34
N ALA A 265 4.94 14.96 15.14
CA ALA A 265 6.25 14.61 14.59
C ALA A 265 7.15 15.84 14.41
N THR A 266 6.62 16.94 13.87
CA THR A 266 7.37 18.18 13.67
C THR A 266 7.84 18.77 14.98
N ARG A 267 6.98 18.81 15.99
CA ARG A 267 7.34 19.28 17.33
C ARG A 267 8.46 18.44 17.94
N ILE A 268 8.40 17.13 17.80
CA ILE A 268 9.45 16.20 18.28
C ILE A 268 10.77 16.46 17.54
N MET A 269 10.75 16.58 16.21
CA MET A 269 11.97 16.85 15.43
C MET A 269 12.59 18.21 15.72
N LEU A 270 11.82 19.17 16.22
CA LEU A 270 12.27 20.50 16.60
C LEU A 270 12.57 20.64 18.10
N ASP A 271 12.48 19.58 18.89
CA ASP A 271 12.56 19.58 20.35
C ASP A 271 11.55 20.55 21.01
N ALA A 272 10.39 20.72 20.38
CA ALA A 272 9.33 21.59 20.87
C ALA A 272 8.32 20.80 21.74
N PRO A 273 7.68 21.46 22.73
CA PRO A 273 6.66 20.78 23.55
C PRO A 273 5.48 20.30 22.70
N TYR A 274 4.95 19.12 23.01
CA TYR A 274 3.74 18.56 22.41
C TYR A 274 2.87 17.92 23.50
N THR A 275 1.58 17.76 23.19
CA THR A 275 0.64 17.08 24.09
C THR A 275 0.62 15.60 23.77
N GLN A 276 0.93 14.75 24.75
CA GLN A 276 0.80 13.31 24.58
C GLN A 276 -0.68 12.92 24.42
N PRO A 277 -1.00 12.04 23.45
CA PRO A 277 -2.36 11.54 23.32
C PRO A 277 -2.75 10.67 24.53
N ASP A 278 -3.93 10.93 25.08
CA ASP A 278 -4.48 10.25 26.23
C ASP A 278 -5.38 9.06 25.88
N LYS A 279 -5.71 8.87 24.61
CA LYS A 279 -6.61 7.82 24.11
C LYS A 279 -5.92 6.85 23.19
N SER A 280 -6.34 5.59 23.26
CA SER A 280 -5.96 4.56 22.31
C SER A 280 -6.51 4.89 20.90
N ALA A 281 -5.76 4.49 19.88
CA ALA A 281 -6.22 4.57 18.49
C ALA A 281 -7.43 3.67 18.20
N PHE A 282 -7.77 2.76 19.11
CA PHE A 282 -8.96 1.90 19.02
C PHE A 282 -10.20 2.50 19.71
N ASP A 283 -10.06 3.59 20.47
CA ASP A 283 -11.18 4.24 21.17
C ASP A 283 -11.83 5.32 20.27
N ILE A 284 -12.20 4.92 19.06
CA ILE A 284 -12.91 5.78 18.11
C ILE A 284 -14.22 5.12 17.69
N ASP A 285 -15.23 5.95 17.50
CA ASP A 285 -16.62 5.60 17.18
C ASP A 285 -16.94 5.69 15.67
N ARG A 286 -15.92 5.68 14.83
CA ARG A 286 -16.05 5.80 13.37
C ARG A 286 -15.00 4.98 12.66
N ILE A 287 -15.24 4.69 11.40
CA ILE A 287 -14.31 3.97 10.53
C ILE A 287 -13.95 4.88 9.35
N GLY A 288 -12.67 4.93 9.03
CA GLY A 288 -12.19 5.58 7.83
C GLY A 288 -11.82 4.56 6.77
N VAL A 289 -12.09 4.89 5.51
CA VAL A 289 -11.60 4.16 4.34
C VAL A 289 -10.90 5.14 3.41
N LYS A 290 -9.64 4.83 3.05
CA LYS A 290 -8.89 5.51 2.00
C LYS A 290 -9.00 4.68 0.73
N ALA A 291 -9.50 5.26 -0.35
CA ALA A 291 -9.51 4.66 -1.68
C ALA A 291 -8.64 5.47 -2.64
N SER A 292 -7.95 4.78 -3.53
CA SER A 292 -7.04 5.38 -4.48
C SER A 292 -7.75 5.81 -5.75
N GLN A 293 -7.28 6.89 -6.36
CA GLN A 293 -7.75 7.41 -7.63
C GLN A 293 -6.76 7.03 -8.74
N PHE A 294 -7.29 6.58 -9.86
CA PHE A 294 -6.50 6.12 -11.00
C PHE A 294 -6.84 6.89 -12.27
N SER A 295 -5.83 7.16 -13.09
CA SER A 295 -5.99 7.86 -14.35
C SER A 295 -6.18 6.94 -15.57
N PHE A 296 -6.09 5.62 -15.40
CA PHE A 296 -6.21 4.70 -16.55
C PHE A 296 -7.59 4.76 -17.24
N SER A 297 -8.65 5.19 -16.56
CA SER A 297 -9.94 5.46 -17.18
C SER A 297 -9.89 6.59 -18.23
N ARG A 298 -8.85 7.43 -18.17
CA ARG A 298 -8.58 8.53 -19.11
C ARG A 298 -7.46 8.20 -20.10
N LEU A 299 -6.67 7.16 -19.83
CA LEU A 299 -5.54 6.74 -20.66
C LEU A 299 -5.98 5.58 -21.54
N HIS A 300 -6.03 5.81 -22.83
CA HIS A 300 -6.41 4.78 -23.80
C HIS A 300 -5.40 3.63 -23.78
N LYS A 301 -5.88 2.39 -23.61
CA LYS A 301 -5.10 1.14 -23.54
C LYS A 301 -4.23 0.99 -22.27
N ALA A 302 -4.46 1.77 -21.23
CA ALA A 302 -3.82 1.52 -19.95
C ALA A 302 -4.37 0.24 -19.31
N ASP A 303 -3.49 -0.57 -18.72
CA ASP A 303 -3.89 -1.78 -17.99
C ASP A 303 -4.44 -1.38 -16.61
N PRO A 304 -5.68 -1.74 -16.26
CA PRO A 304 -6.28 -1.45 -14.97
C PRO A 304 -5.91 -2.47 -13.87
N VAL A 305 -5.12 -3.48 -14.18
CA VAL A 305 -4.73 -4.51 -13.21
C VAL A 305 -3.72 -3.91 -12.23
N LEU A 306 -4.06 -3.94 -10.94
CA LEU A 306 -3.18 -3.48 -9.87
C LEU A 306 -2.16 -4.55 -9.52
N GLY A 307 -0.94 -4.12 -9.26
CA GLY A 307 0.19 -4.97 -8.91
C GLY A 307 1.05 -4.36 -7.81
N VAL A 308 2.29 -4.81 -7.76
CA VAL A 308 3.28 -4.37 -6.76
C VAL A 308 3.86 -2.99 -7.04
N ASP A 309 3.66 -2.46 -8.24
CA ASP A 309 4.06 -1.10 -8.64
C ASP A 309 2.90 -0.12 -8.46
N MET A 310 3.23 1.11 -8.05
CA MET A 310 2.24 2.14 -7.80
C MET A 310 1.72 2.78 -9.10
N SER A 311 0.40 2.74 -9.29
CA SER A 311 -0.32 3.31 -10.46
C SER A 311 -1.27 4.45 -10.10
N SER A 312 -1.54 4.67 -8.81
CA SER A 312 -2.48 5.70 -8.35
C SER A 312 -1.95 7.11 -8.55
N THR A 313 -2.86 8.03 -8.89
CA THR A 313 -2.59 9.45 -9.13
C THR A 313 -3.15 10.37 -8.04
N GLY A 314 -3.89 9.82 -7.09
CA GLY A 314 -4.48 10.54 -5.98
C GLY A 314 -5.21 9.59 -5.03
N GLU A 315 -5.84 10.14 -4.01
CA GLU A 315 -6.54 9.35 -3.00
C GLU A 315 -7.70 10.14 -2.37
N VAL A 316 -8.69 9.41 -1.88
CA VAL A 316 -9.85 9.94 -1.17
C VAL A 316 -9.97 9.26 0.18
N GLY A 317 -10.18 10.01 1.25
CA GLY A 317 -10.51 9.48 2.57
C GLY A 317 -11.98 9.74 2.91
N CYS A 318 -12.73 8.69 3.23
CA CYS A 318 -14.11 8.77 3.66
C CYS A 318 -14.28 8.19 5.06
N ILE A 319 -15.27 8.69 5.78
CA ILE A 319 -15.60 8.27 7.15
C ILE A 319 -17.05 7.77 7.14
N GLY A 320 -17.32 6.71 7.89
CA GLY A 320 -18.64 6.15 8.13
C GLY A 320 -18.77 5.62 9.56
N ASP A 321 -20.00 5.28 9.94
CA ASP A 321 -20.28 4.65 11.23
C ASP A 321 -19.82 3.18 11.25
N ASP A 322 -19.80 2.54 10.07
CA ASP A 322 -19.27 1.20 9.88
C ASP A 322 -18.38 1.09 8.62
N PHE A 323 -17.75 -0.07 8.44
CA PHE A 323 -16.86 -0.35 7.31
C PHE A 323 -17.58 -0.28 5.97
N SER A 324 -18.80 -0.80 5.88
CA SER A 324 -19.56 -0.88 4.62
C SER A 324 -19.96 0.51 4.13
N GLU A 325 -20.38 1.38 5.04
CA GLU A 325 -20.70 2.77 4.75
C GLU A 325 -19.45 3.54 4.30
N ALA A 326 -18.37 3.48 5.07
CA ALA A 326 -17.13 4.15 4.74
C ALA A 326 -16.56 3.70 3.39
N LEU A 327 -16.59 2.38 3.12
CA LEU A 327 -16.14 1.80 1.85
C LEU A 327 -17.00 2.27 0.68
N LEU A 328 -18.32 2.21 0.81
CA LEU A 328 -19.23 2.63 -0.26
C LEU A 328 -19.04 4.11 -0.58
N ASN A 329 -18.91 4.96 0.44
CA ASN A 329 -18.66 6.39 0.27
C ASN A 329 -17.32 6.63 -0.46
N ALA A 330 -16.27 5.89 -0.11
CA ALA A 330 -14.96 5.97 -0.77
C ALA A 330 -15.03 5.50 -2.23
N MET A 331 -15.73 4.42 -2.51
CA MET A 331 -15.95 3.92 -3.88
C MET A 331 -16.70 4.96 -4.74
N ILE A 332 -17.77 5.53 -4.21
CA ILE A 332 -18.56 6.57 -4.92
C ILE A 332 -17.69 7.80 -5.19
N ALA A 333 -16.90 8.23 -4.20
CA ALA A 333 -16.00 9.38 -4.34
C ALA A 333 -14.90 9.16 -5.38
N THR A 334 -14.48 7.91 -5.63
CA THR A 334 -13.53 7.54 -6.69
C THR A 334 -14.17 7.19 -8.04
N GLY A 335 -15.48 7.42 -8.18
CA GLY A 335 -16.18 7.32 -9.45
C GLY A 335 -17.01 6.05 -9.64
N PHE A 336 -17.09 5.17 -8.62
CA PHE A 336 -17.99 4.04 -8.66
C PHE A 336 -19.45 4.53 -8.72
N ARG A 337 -20.24 3.90 -9.58
CA ARG A 337 -21.67 4.21 -9.71
C ARG A 337 -22.49 2.99 -9.34
N ILE A 338 -23.40 3.16 -8.39
CA ILE A 338 -24.36 2.11 -8.07
C ILE A 338 -25.25 1.90 -9.29
N PRO A 339 -25.27 0.71 -9.89
CA PRO A 339 -26.09 0.45 -11.07
C PRO A 339 -27.58 0.58 -10.69
N ARG A 340 -28.40 1.04 -11.64
CA ARG A 340 -29.86 1.00 -11.47
C ARG A 340 -30.35 -0.45 -11.58
N PRO A 341 -31.46 -0.82 -10.91
CA PRO A 341 -31.98 -2.19 -10.95
C PRO A 341 -32.14 -2.76 -12.36
N GLU A 342 -32.53 -1.93 -13.33
CA GLU A 342 -32.76 -2.30 -14.71
C GLU A 342 -31.49 -2.73 -15.45
N LYS A 343 -30.31 -2.22 -15.01
CA LYS A 343 -29.01 -2.58 -15.61
C LYS A 343 -28.47 -3.93 -15.14
N GLY A 344 -28.99 -4.41 -14.00
CA GLY A 344 -28.58 -5.67 -13.43
C GLY A 344 -27.19 -5.66 -12.78
N VAL A 345 -26.87 -6.78 -12.16
CA VAL A 345 -25.57 -7.03 -11.49
C VAL A 345 -25.06 -8.40 -11.93
N MET A 346 -23.78 -8.49 -12.27
CA MET A 346 -23.12 -9.73 -12.63
C MET A 346 -22.26 -10.25 -11.49
N PHE A 347 -22.36 -11.54 -11.21
CA PHE A 347 -21.53 -12.25 -10.24
C PHE A 347 -20.66 -13.32 -10.92
N SER A 348 -19.40 -13.35 -10.54
CA SER A 348 -18.49 -14.44 -10.85
C SER A 348 -17.78 -14.86 -9.56
N SER A 349 -18.06 -16.09 -9.11
CA SER A 349 -17.48 -16.61 -7.87
C SER A 349 -16.97 -18.02 -8.08
N GLY A 350 -15.71 -18.27 -7.72
CA GLY A 350 -15.06 -19.57 -7.97
C GLY A 350 -15.45 -20.63 -6.94
N ALA A 351 -14.86 -20.59 -5.74
CA ALA A 351 -14.99 -21.62 -4.72
C ALA A 351 -16.40 -21.63 -4.08
N MET A 352 -16.83 -22.80 -3.57
CA MET A 352 -18.12 -22.97 -2.90
C MET A 352 -18.28 -22.03 -1.70
N LYS A 353 -17.23 -21.84 -0.90
CA LYS A 353 -17.24 -20.89 0.23
C LYS A 353 -17.59 -19.47 -0.22
N SER A 354 -16.98 -18.98 -1.28
CA SER A 354 -17.24 -17.64 -1.81
C SER A 354 -18.67 -17.49 -2.36
N LYS A 355 -19.25 -18.58 -2.89
CA LYS A 355 -20.66 -18.60 -3.33
C LYS A 355 -21.62 -18.49 -2.14
N VAL A 356 -21.29 -19.17 -1.03
CA VAL A 356 -22.09 -19.10 0.21
C VAL A 356 -22.01 -17.69 0.79
N ASP A 357 -20.82 -17.08 0.85
CA ASP A 357 -20.66 -15.70 1.35
C ASP A 357 -21.41 -14.66 0.51
N LEU A 358 -21.58 -14.94 -0.79
CA LEU A 358 -22.31 -14.07 -1.74
C LEU A 358 -23.84 -14.19 -1.65
N LEU A 359 -24.38 -15.27 -1.07
CA LEU A 359 -25.79 -15.62 -1.17
C LEU A 359 -26.72 -14.55 -0.57
N ASP A 360 -26.40 -14.04 0.61
CA ASP A 360 -27.25 -13.04 1.28
C ASP A 360 -27.26 -11.70 0.51
N ALA A 361 -26.10 -11.27 0.01
CA ALA A 361 -26.02 -10.08 -0.84
C ALA A 361 -26.84 -10.26 -2.14
N SER A 362 -26.78 -11.44 -2.76
CA SER A 362 -27.57 -11.77 -3.95
C SER A 362 -29.06 -11.73 -3.66
N ARG A 363 -29.52 -12.27 -2.54
CA ARG A 363 -30.93 -12.21 -2.09
C ARG A 363 -31.39 -10.77 -1.89
N MET A 364 -30.57 -9.95 -1.23
CA MET A 364 -30.90 -8.54 -1.00
C MET A 364 -31.02 -7.75 -2.31
N LEU A 365 -30.12 -7.95 -3.26
CA LEU A 365 -30.18 -7.28 -4.56
C LEU A 365 -31.41 -7.78 -5.38
N PHE A 366 -31.66 -9.08 -5.39
CA PHE A 366 -32.82 -9.64 -6.06
C PHE A 366 -34.15 -9.09 -5.47
N ALA A 367 -34.24 -9.01 -4.15
CA ALA A 367 -35.42 -8.42 -3.47
C ALA A 367 -35.58 -6.92 -3.77
N LYS A 368 -34.52 -6.20 -4.11
CA LYS A 368 -34.52 -4.80 -4.56
C LYS A 368 -34.84 -4.65 -6.08
N GLY A 369 -35.13 -5.75 -6.77
CA GLY A 369 -35.50 -5.74 -8.18
C GLY A 369 -34.35 -5.74 -9.17
N TYR A 370 -33.12 -6.00 -8.72
CA TYR A 370 -31.98 -6.13 -9.63
C TYR A 370 -32.09 -7.42 -10.45
N LYS A 371 -31.81 -7.32 -11.75
CA LYS A 371 -31.50 -8.47 -12.58
C LYS A 371 -30.17 -9.06 -12.17
N ILE A 372 -30.13 -10.37 -11.91
CA ILE A 372 -28.88 -11.04 -11.49
C ILE A 372 -28.38 -11.89 -12.66
N TYR A 373 -27.15 -11.64 -13.06
CA TYR A 373 -26.37 -12.42 -14.01
C TYR A 373 -25.23 -13.11 -13.27
N ALA A 374 -24.86 -14.31 -13.67
CA ALA A 374 -23.68 -14.96 -13.09
C ALA A 374 -23.07 -15.99 -14.05
N THR A 375 -21.76 -16.25 -13.87
CA THR A 375 -21.10 -17.38 -14.55
C THR A 375 -21.78 -18.70 -14.18
N ALA A 376 -21.77 -19.67 -15.11
CA ALA A 376 -22.59 -20.89 -15.07
C ALA A 376 -22.64 -21.60 -13.68
N GLY A 377 -21.48 -21.82 -13.06
CA GLY A 377 -21.42 -22.46 -11.74
C GLY A 377 -21.97 -21.61 -10.60
N THR A 378 -21.87 -20.28 -10.69
CA THR A 378 -22.45 -19.35 -9.70
C THR A 378 -23.96 -19.24 -9.92
N ALA A 379 -24.42 -19.15 -11.16
CA ALA A 379 -25.85 -19.12 -11.50
C ALA A 379 -26.55 -20.38 -11.04
N ALA A 380 -26.01 -21.56 -11.28
CA ALA A 380 -26.58 -22.81 -10.80
C ALA A 380 -26.73 -22.83 -9.27
N PHE A 381 -25.72 -22.36 -8.55
CA PHE A 381 -25.77 -22.27 -7.10
C PHE A 381 -26.85 -21.29 -6.62
N LEU A 382 -26.90 -20.07 -7.17
CA LEU A 382 -27.87 -19.05 -6.76
C LEU A 382 -29.32 -19.48 -7.06
N ASN A 383 -29.57 -20.06 -8.24
CA ASN A 383 -30.89 -20.59 -8.62
C ASN A 383 -31.34 -21.72 -7.67
N ALA A 384 -30.43 -22.64 -7.29
CA ALA A 384 -30.70 -23.69 -6.32
C ALA A 384 -31.08 -23.15 -4.93
N HIS A 385 -30.69 -21.90 -4.62
CA HIS A 385 -30.98 -21.24 -3.35
C HIS A 385 -32.06 -20.13 -3.45
N GLY A 386 -32.87 -20.17 -4.51
CA GLY A 386 -34.05 -19.32 -4.68
C GLY A 386 -33.76 -17.90 -5.18
N VAL A 387 -32.59 -17.63 -5.72
CA VAL A 387 -32.23 -16.34 -6.36
C VAL A 387 -32.28 -16.54 -7.87
N SER A 388 -33.32 -16.01 -8.54
CA SER A 388 -33.44 -16.12 -10.00
C SER A 388 -32.26 -15.42 -10.69
N THR A 389 -31.42 -16.20 -11.36
CA THR A 389 -30.14 -15.76 -11.93
C THR A 389 -30.00 -16.27 -13.36
N GLU A 390 -29.69 -15.39 -14.27
CA GLU A 390 -29.39 -15.70 -15.67
C GLU A 390 -27.91 -16.09 -15.83
N ALA A 391 -27.65 -17.25 -16.45
CA ALA A 391 -26.30 -17.74 -16.67
C ALA A 391 -25.65 -16.98 -17.84
N VAL A 392 -24.40 -16.58 -17.64
CA VAL A 392 -23.53 -16.00 -18.66
C VAL A 392 -22.25 -16.84 -18.81
N PHE A 393 -21.67 -16.83 -19.99
CA PHE A 393 -20.54 -17.67 -20.35
C PHE A 393 -19.32 -16.84 -20.72
N TRP A 394 -18.15 -17.35 -20.43
CA TRP A 394 -16.92 -16.75 -20.94
C TRP A 394 -16.78 -16.99 -22.43
N PRO A 395 -16.08 -16.13 -23.19
CA PRO A 395 -15.92 -16.27 -24.64
C PRO A 395 -15.28 -17.59 -25.08
N ASP A 396 -14.38 -18.14 -24.24
CA ASP A 396 -13.70 -19.42 -24.46
C ASP A 396 -14.57 -20.64 -24.13
N GLU A 397 -15.58 -20.49 -23.26
CA GLU A 397 -16.54 -21.56 -22.95
C GLU A 397 -17.61 -21.74 -24.04
N ARG A 398 -18.14 -20.64 -24.58
CA ARG A 398 -19.17 -20.60 -25.63
C ARG A 398 -19.08 -19.31 -26.43
N ALA A 399 -18.28 -19.30 -27.48
CA ALA A 399 -18.08 -18.12 -28.34
C ALA A 399 -19.36 -17.68 -29.10
N ASP A 400 -20.31 -18.60 -29.31
CA ASP A 400 -21.56 -18.43 -30.05
C ASP A 400 -22.80 -18.16 -29.17
N ALA A 401 -22.61 -18.10 -27.84
CA ALA A 401 -23.74 -17.87 -26.95
C ALA A 401 -24.19 -16.39 -26.98
N GLU A 402 -25.49 -16.18 -27.14
CA GLU A 402 -26.10 -14.83 -27.01
C GLU A 402 -25.84 -14.19 -25.63
N ASN A 403 -25.64 -15.01 -24.60
CA ASN A 403 -25.35 -14.60 -23.22
C ASN A 403 -23.85 -14.70 -22.89
N ASN A 404 -23.00 -14.12 -23.72
CA ASN A 404 -21.57 -14.01 -23.49
C ASN A 404 -21.25 -12.81 -22.60
N VAL A 405 -20.32 -12.97 -21.65
CA VAL A 405 -19.90 -11.89 -20.72
C VAL A 405 -19.45 -10.65 -21.49
N CYS A 406 -18.71 -10.80 -22.59
CA CYS A 406 -18.26 -9.66 -23.39
C CYS A 406 -19.44 -8.94 -24.05
N LEU A 407 -20.45 -9.64 -24.55
CA LEU A 407 -21.63 -9.03 -25.15
C LEU A 407 -22.50 -8.28 -24.13
N LEU A 408 -22.58 -8.80 -22.90
CA LEU A 408 -23.23 -8.10 -21.80
C LEU A 408 -22.56 -6.77 -21.46
N TYR A 409 -21.21 -6.73 -21.54
CA TYR A 409 -20.41 -5.55 -21.22
C TYR A 409 -20.32 -4.56 -22.40
N THR A 410 -20.35 -5.06 -23.64
CA THR A 410 -20.18 -4.26 -24.87
C THR A 410 -21.49 -3.99 -25.59
N SER A 411 -22.61 -4.60 -25.15
CA SER A 411 -23.93 -4.21 -25.67
C SER A 411 -24.10 -2.71 -25.49
N PRO A 412 -24.39 -1.96 -26.58
CA PRO A 412 -24.52 -0.53 -26.46
C PRO A 412 -25.60 -0.22 -25.45
N SER A 413 -25.19 0.18 -24.27
CA SER A 413 -26.09 0.85 -23.35
C SER A 413 -26.68 2.03 -24.13
N PRO A 414 -27.99 2.22 -24.20
CA PRO A 414 -28.51 3.47 -24.71
C PRO A 414 -27.76 4.58 -23.96
N ARG A 415 -27.12 5.44 -24.74
CA ARG A 415 -26.45 6.62 -24.25
C ARG A 415 -27.47 7.41 -23.46
N ASP A 416 -27.24 7.52 -22.14
CA ASP A 416 -27.69 8.63 -21.29
C ASP A 416 -26.76 8.70 -20.07
#